data_90e0990172afe915c0b3a466da1c87c1
#
_entry.id   90e0990172afe915c0b3a466da1c87c1
#
_cell.length_a   1.000
_cell.length_b   1.000
_cell.length_c   1.000
_cell.angle_alpha   90.00
_cell.angle_beta   90.00
_cell.angle_gamma   90.00
#
_symmetry.space_group_name_H-M   'P 1'
#
loop_
_entity.id
_entity.type
_entity.pdbx_description
1 polymer ?
#
loop_
_entity_poly.entity_id
_entity_poly.type
_entity_poly.pdbx_seq_one_letter_code
_entity_poly.pdbx_strand_id
1 'polypeptide(L)'
;MLTNLFINGCSFLTYRPKDNVNTHCGLELAKLMALDVAVNLAGGGRGSKRMMWTTRTWCEKFPEQAEKCFFLIGSSGGNRFDYPTGDGYKAHKFPTMKTTWKTWDPNRDEHTKSFTKYLFKAGMDLDQ
;
A
#
# COMPACT_ATOMS: atom_id res chain seq x y z
N MET A 1 14.12 -0.87 -22.63
CA MET A 1 12.69 -1.09 -23.00
C MET A 1 11.93 -1.57 -21.79
N LEU A 2 10.78 -0.96 -21.53
CA LEU A 2 9.87 -1.40 -20.45
C LEU A 2 9.09 -2.62 -20.93
N THR A 3 9.16 -3.69 -20.17
CA THR A 3 8.52 -4.96 -20.49
C THR A 3 7.48 -5.39 -19.47
N ASN A 4 7.49 -4.76 -18.31
CA ASN A 4 6.69 -5.17 -17.16
C ASN A 4 5.90 -4.00 -16.59
N LEU A 5 4.80 -4.33 -15.89
CA LEU A 5 3.99 -3.38 -15.16
C LEU A 5 4.08 -3.67 -13.66
N PHE A 6 4.46 -2.64 -12.89
CA PHE A 6 4.33 -2.62 -11.44
C PHE A 6 3.01 -1.95 -11.07
N ILE A 7 2.24 -2.56 -10.18
CA ILE A 7 0.95 -2.05 -9.74
C ILE A 7 0.97 -1.88 -8.22
N ASN A 8 0.54 -0.72 -7.75
CA ASN A 8 0.27 -0.49 -6.34
C ASN A 8 -0.86 0.52 -6.18
N GLY A 9 -1.63 0.40 -5.10
CA GLY A 9 -2.75 1.29 -4.90
C GLY A 9 -3.78 0.75 -3.92
N CYS A 10 -5.00 1.23 -4.07
CA CYS A 10 -6.15 0.84 -3.26
C CYS A 10 -6.97 -0.30 -3.91
N SER A 11 -8.20 -0.51 -3.42
CA SER A 11 -9.10 -1.57 -3.90
C SER A 11 -9.47 -1.48 -5.39
N PHE A 12 -9.35 -0.31 -6.01
CA PHE A 12 -9.62 -0.15 -7.45
C PHE A 12 -8.62 -0.85 -8.35
N LEU A 13 -7.46 -1.24 -7.81
CA LEU A 13 -6.40 -1.94 -8.52
C LEU A 13 -6.29 -3.42 -8.12
N THR A 14 -7.31 -3.97 -7.47
CA THR A 14 -7.37 -5.38 -7.06
C THR A 14 -8.64 -6.07 -7.53
N TYR A 15 -8.59 -7.39 -7.57
CA TYR A 15 -9.80 -8.19 -7.72
C TYR A 15 -10.70 -8.06 -6.49
N ARG A 16 -12.01 -7.99 -6.72
CA ARG A 16 -13.04 -7.98 -5.68
C ARG A 16 -14.17 -8.95 -6.07
N PRO A 17 -13.94 -10.26 -5.95
CA PRO A 17 -14.94 -11.27 -6.38
C PRO A 17 -16.29 -11.12 -5.69
N LYS A 18 -16.30 -10.67 -4.42
CA LYS A 18 -17.54 -10.42 -3.66
C LYS A 18 -18.40 -9.31 -4.28
N ASP A 19 -17.78 -8.39 -5.00
CA ASP A 19 -18.43 -7.27 -5.69
C ASP A 19 -18.58 -7.53 -7.20
N ASN A 20 -18.39 -8.79 -7.65
CA ASN A 20 -18.35 -9.17 -9.06
C ASN A 20 -17.29 -8.43 -9.90
N VAL A 21 -16.20 -8.03 -9.28
CA VAL A 21 -15.09 -7.38 -9.98
C VAL A 21 -14.06 -8.42 -10.37
N ASN A 22 -14.09 -8.84 -11.64
CA ASN A 22 -13.24 -9.90 -12.21
C ASN A 22 -11.94 -9.37 -12.80
N THR A 23 -11.84 -8.07 -13.00
CA THR A 23 -10.66 -7.40 -13.54
C THR A 23 -10.47 -6.05 -12.86
N HIS A 24 -9.37 -5.40 -13.15
CA HIS A 24 -9.09 -4.04 -12.71
C HIS A 24 -8.28 -3.28 -13.77
N CYS A 25 -8.23 -1.96 -13.66
CA CYS A 25 -7.60 -1.11 -14.68
C CYS A 25 -6.11 -1.43 -14.90
N GLY A 26 -5.41 -1.90 -13.89
CA GLY A 26 -4.00 -2.31 -14.03
C GLY A 26 -3.81 -3.49 -14.98
N LEU A 27 -4.66 -4.52 -14.88
CA LEU A 27 -4.61 -5.65 -15.81
C LEU A 27 -4.98 -5.26 -17.23
N GLU A 28 -6.00 -4.42 -17.39
CA GLU A 28 -6.41 -3.94 -18.71
C GLU A 28 -5.31 -3.08 -19.35
N LEU A 29 -4.65 -2.24 -18.55
CA LEU A 29 -3.52 -1.46 -19.03
C LEU A 29 -2.34 -2.35 -19.46
N ALA A 30 -2.03 -3.38 -18.68
CA ALA A 30 -0.97 -4.34 -19.04
C ALA A 30 -1.25 -5.01 -20.39
N LYS A 31 -2.49 -5.41 -20.63
CA LYS A 31 -2.90 -5.99 -21.92
C LYS A 31 -2.75 -4.99 -23.06
N LEU A 32 -3.23 -3.77 -22.89
CA LEU A 32 -3.17 -2.72 -23.91
C LEU A 32 -1.72 -2.34 -24.25
N MET A 33 -0.83 -2.35 -23.28
CA MET A 33 0.58 -2.00 -23.46
C MET A 33 1.46 -3.22 -23.80
N ALA A 34 0.90 -4.41 -23.87
CA ALA A 34 1.62 -5.68 -24.04
C ALA A 34 2.73 -5.87 -23.00
N LEU A 35 2.42 -5.57 -21.74
CA LEU A 35 3.34 -5.73 -20.60
C LEU A 35 2.92 -6.92 -19.73
N ASP A 36 3.91 -7.58 -19.14
CA ASP A 36 3.66 -8.58 -18.10
C ASP A 36 3.53 -7.88 -16.73
N VAL A 37 2.64 -8.35 -15.88
CA VAL A 37 2.55 -7.83 -14.52
C VAL A 37 3.68 -8.42 -13.67
N ALA A 38 4.63 -7.59 -13.27
CA ALA A 38 5.73 -8.01 -12.40
C ALA A 38 5.25 -8.28 -10.98
N VAL A 39 4.43 -7.38 -10.44
CA VAL A 39 3.83 -7.51 -9.11
C VAL A 39 2.64 -6.56 -8.98
N ASN A 40 1.67 -6.96 -8.18
CA ASN A 40 0.57 -6.11 -7.74
C ASN A 40 0.57 -6.05 -6.21
N LEU A 41 0.97 -4.91 -5.66
CA LEU A 41 0.98 -4.66 -4.22
C LEU A 41 -0.27 -3.92 -3.74
N ALA A 42 -1.23 -3.66 -4.61
CA ALA A 42 -2.46 -2.96 -4.26
C ALA A 42 -3.29 -3.75 -3.25
N GLY A 43 -4.05 -3.03 -2.46
CA GLY A 43 -4.95 -3.62 -1.47
C GLY A 43 -6.00 -2.65 -0.99
N GLY A 44 -7.16 -3.19 -0.58
CA GLY A 44 -8.28 -2.41 -0.11
C GLY A 44 -7.95 -1.58 1.14
N GLY A 45 -8.48 -0.37 1.20
CA GLY A 45 -8.39 0.49 2.38
C GLY A 45 -7.02 1.09 2.67
N ARG A 46 -6.04 0.92 1.80
CA ARG A 46 -4.68 1.42 2.02
C ARG A 46 -4.57 2.91 1.77
N GLY A 47 -3.70 3.57 2.55
CA GLY A 47 -3.34 4.96 2.37
C GLY A 47 -2.12 5.15 1.47
N SER A 48 -1.88 6.38 1.06
CA SER A 48 -0.81 6.72 0.11
C SER A 48 0.60 6.55 0.70
N LYS A 49 0.78 6.76 2.00
CA LYS A 49 2.08 6.57 2.68
C LYS A 49 2.56 5.12 2.57
N ARG A 50 1.66 4.17 2.82
CA ARG A 50 1.96 2.74 2.68
C ARG A 50 2.32 2.38 1.23
N MET A 51 1.61 2.94 0.26
CA MET A 51 1.89 2.72 -1.16
C MET A 51 3.30 3.20 -1.53
N MET A 52 3.69 4.38 -1.09
CA MET A 52 5.02 4.92 -1.34
C MET A 52 6.13 4.06 -0.73
N TRP A 53 5.97 3.67 0.54
CA TRP A 53 6.96 2.84 1.22
C TRP A 53 7.08 1.45 0.62
N THR A 54 5.98 0.79 0.31
CA THR A 54 6.00 -0.53 -0.30
C THR A 54 6.57 -0.50 -1.72
N THR A 55 6.26 0.53 -2.49
CA THR A 55 6.85 0.73 -3.84
C THR A 55 8.36 0.92 -3.75
N ARG A 56 8.81 1.84 -2.91
CA ARG A 56 10.25 2.09 -2.70
C ARG A 56 10.98 0.84 -2.25
N THR A 57 10.44 0.14 -1.26
CA THR A 57 11.08 -1.07 -0.71
C THR A 57 11.17 -2.18 -1.75
N TRP A 58 10.14 -2.32 -2.59
CA TRP A 58 10.19 -3.27 -3.70
C TRP A 58 11.27 -2.91 -4.72
N CYS A 59 11.37 -1.65 -5.09
CA CYS A 59 12.42 -1.19 -6.02
C CYS A 59 13.83 -1.41 -5.45
N GLU A 60 14.02 -1.16 -4.18
CA GLU A 60 15.31 -1.39 -3.50
C GLU A 60 15.67 -2.88 -3.44
N LYS A 61 14.67 -3.75 -3.30
CA LYS A 61 14.89 -5.20 -3.24
C LYS A 61 15.06 -5.84 -4.62
N PHE A 62 14.40 -5.32 -5.63
CA PHE A 62 14.40 -5.86 -6.98
C PHE A 62 14.80 -4.80 -8.03
N PRO A 63 16.00 -4.22 -7.92
CA PRO A 63 16.39 -3.09 -8.77
C PRO A 63 16.39 -3.43 -10.27
N GLU A 64 16.85 -4.61 -10.64
CA GLU A 64 16.89 -5.05 -12.04
C GLU A 64 15.49 -5.21 -12.65
N GLN A 65 14.52 -5.66 -11.86
CA GLN A 65 13.13 -5.74 -12.31
C GLN A 65 12.51 -4.35 -12.38
N ALA A 66 12.81 -3.49 -11.42
CA ALA A 66 12.29 -2.12 -11.36
C ALA A 66 12.68 -1.31 -12.61
N GLU A 67 13.89 -1.48 -13.11
CA GLU A 67 14.37 -0.81 -14.34
C GLU A 67 13.55 -1.16 -15.60
N LYS A 68 12.87 -2.31 -15.59
CA LYS A 68 12.06 -2.78 -16.71
C LYS A 68 10.57 -2.49 -16.53
N CYS A 69 10.18 -1.84 -15.44
CA CYS A 69 8.78 -1.61 -15.11
C CYS A 69 8.28 -0.23 -15.51
N PHE A 70 7.09 -0.22 -16.09
CA PHE A 70 6.19 0.91 -16.00
C PHE A 70 5.44 0.85 -14.67
N PHE A 71 5.31 1.97 -13.97
CA PHE A 71 4.69 2.03 -12.65
C PHE A 71 3.29 2.63 -12.73
N LEU A 72 2.29 1.84 -12.33
CA LEU A 72 0.92 2.30 -12.15
C LEU A 72 0.63 2.39 -10.64
N ILE A 73 0.47 3.61 -10.13
CA ILE A 73 0.22 3.85 -8.71
C ILE A 73 -1.08 4.63 -8.56
N GLY A 74 -2.06 3.99 -7.93
CA GLY A 74 -3.35 4.61 -7.63
C GLY A 74 -3.37 5.16 -6.22
N SER A 75 -3.17 6.47 -6.08
CA SER A 75 -3.22 7.13 -4.78
C SER A 75 -4.62 7.07 -4.17
N SER A 76 -4.69 6.92 -2.86
CA SER A 76 -5.95 7.08 -2.11
C SER A 76 -6.20 8.54 -1.75
N GLY A 77 -7.44 8.83 -1.32
CA GLY A 77 -7.76 10.16 -0.79
C GLY A 77 -6.88 10.53 0.41
N GLY A 78 -6.61 11.82 0.59
CA GLY A 78 -5.71 12.34 1.62
C GLY A 78 -6.20 12.21 3.06
N ASN A 79 -7.39 11.67 3.28
CA ASN A 79 -8.00 11.47 4.59
C ASN A 79 -7.62 10.16 5.29
N ARG A 80 -6.81 9.33 4.67
CA ARG A 80 -6.32 8.08 5.27
C ARG A 80 -4.89 8.23 5.75
N PHE A 81 -4.60 7.69 6.93
CA PHE A 81 -3.27 7.69 7.52
C PHE A 81 -2.80 6.26 7.77
N ASP A 82 -1.68 5.89 7.17
CA ASP A 82 -1.05 4.60 7.38
C ASP A 82 -0.04 4.67 8.52
N TYR A 83 -0.04 3.66 9.36
CA TYR A 83 0.93 3.52 10.42
C TYR A 83 1.44 2.07 10.51
N PRO A 84 2.74 1.89 10.79
CA PRO A 84 3.32 0.57 10.91
C PRO A 84 2.94 -0.06 12.24
N THR A 85 2.75 -1.38 12.23
CA THR A 85 2.45 -2.19 13.41
C THR A 85 3.30 -3.46 13.41
N GLY A 86 3.17 -4.27 14.47
CA GLY A 86 3.86 -5.55 14.58
C GLY A 86 4.94 -5.56 15.64
N ASP A 87 5.36 -6.75 16.03
CA ASP A 87 6.26 -6.96 17.19
C ASP A 87 7.69 -6.46 16.98
N GLY A 88 8.11 -6.27 15.76
CA GLY A 88 9.45 -5.76 15.43
C GLY A 88 9.53 -4.26 15.17
N TYR A 89 8.39 -3.57 15.17
CA TYR A 89 8.39 -2.14 14.88
C TYR A 89 8.82 -1.33 16.09
N LYS A 90 9.81 -0.47 15.87
CA LYS A 90 10.20 0.58 16.81
C LYS A 90 10.06 1.93 16.12
N ALA A 91 9.53 2.92 16.82
CA ALA A 91 9.19 4.22 16.26
C ALA A 91 10.34 4.92 15.50
N HIS A 92 11.57 4.59 15.81
CA HIS A 92 12.78 5.16 15.19
C HIS A 92 13.33 4.35 14.00
N LYS A 93 12.70 3.23 13.63
CA LYS A 93 13.13 2.42 12.49
C LYS A 93 12.24 2.67 11.28
N PHE A 94 12.86 2.73 10.11
CA PHE A 94 12.12 2.81 8.87
C PHE A 94 11.34 1.52 8.58
N PRO A 95 10.10 1.62 8.09
CA PRO A 95 9.36 0.46 7.66
C PRO A 95 10.08 -0.30 6.53
N THR A 96 9.94 -1.60 6.55
CA THR A 96 10.47 -2.52 5.54
C THR A 96 9.34 -3.31 4.87
N MET A 97 9.67 -4.17 3.92
CA MET A 97 8.67 -5.08 3.33
C MET A 97 8.03 -6.02 4.34
N LYS A 98 8.73 -6.35 5.43
CA LYS A 98 8.21 -7.20 6.51
C LYS A 98 7.34 -6.43 7.50
N THR A 99 7.27 -5.12 7.40
CA THR A 99 6.48 -4.28 8.28
C THR A 99 4.99 -4.52 8.03
N THR A 100 4.25 -4.80 9.08
CA THR A 100 2.80 -4.84 9.03
C THR A 100 2.25 -3.43 9.11
N TRP A 101 1.23 -3.15 8.32
CA TRP A 101 0.60 -1.84 8.25
C TRP A 101 -0.86 -1.89 8.64
N LYS A 102 -1.30 -0.84 9.31
CA LYS A 102 -2.71 -0.51 9.47
C LYS A 102 -2.99 0.87 8.90
N THR A 103 -4.23 1.12 8.56
CA THR A 103 -4.69 2.41 8.06
C THR A 103 -5.76 2.97 8.97
N TRP A 104 -5.59 4.22 9.38
CA TRP A 104 -6.64 4.98 10.04
C TRP A 104 -7.45 5.73 9.01
N ASP A 105 -8.74 5.43 8.96
CA ASP A 105 -9.74 6.18 8.21
C ASP A 105 -10.64 6.86 9.26
N PRO A 106 -10.66 8.20 9.34
CA PRO A 106 -11.42 8.93 10.35
C PRO A 106 -12.93 8.72 10.24
N ASN A 107 -13.41 8.22 9.11
CA ASN A 107 -14.83 7.86 8.92
C ASN A 107 -15.21 6.50 9.53
N ARG A 108 -14.25 5.79 10.14
CA ARG A 108 -14.47 4.48 10.76
C ARG A 108 -14.06 4.48 12.22
N ASP A 109 -15.02 4.28 13.13
CA ASP A 109 -14.78 4.30 14.58
C ASP A 109 -13.80 3.22 15.04
N GLU A 110 -13.89 2.01 14.48
CA GLU A 110 -12.97 0.92 14.81
C GLU A 110 -11.52 1.24 14.43
N HIS A 111 -11.30 2.01 13.36
CA HIS A 111 -9.97 2.49 12.99
C HIS A 111 -9.42 3.49 13.99
N THR A 112 -10.26 4.41 14.46
CA THR A 112 -9.88 5.40 15.48
C THR A 112 -9.47 4.72 16.79
N LYS A 113 -10.22 3.72 17.24
CA LYS A 113 -9.88 2.93 18.43
C LYS A 113 -8.53 2.22 18.29
N SER A 114 -8.29 1.60 17.14
CA SER A 114 -7.03 0.90 16.87
C SER A 114 -5.85 1.84 16.81
N PHE A 115 -6.01 3.00 16.19
CA PHE A 115 -4.98 4.03 16.09
C PHE A 115 -4.65 4.65 17.45
N THR A 116 -5.65 4.91 18.28
CA THR A 116 -5.46 5.38 19.66
C THR A 116 -4.62 4.40 20.47
N LYS A 117 -4.92 3.11 20.39
CA LYS A 117 -4.10 2.07 21.06
C LYS A 117 -2.65 2.07 20.56
N TYR A 118 -2.44 2.26 19.28
CA TYR A 118 -1.10 2.36 18.70
C TYR A 118 -0.34 3.55 19.27
N LEU A 119 -0.95 4.72 19.32
CA LEU A 119 -0.32 5.93 19.88
C LEU A 119 0.05 5.75 21.34
N PHE A 120 -0.81 5.12 22.13
CA PHE A 120 -0.50 4.78 23.53
C PHE A 120 0.74 3.88 23.66
N LYS A 121 0.83 2.83 22.84
CA LYS A 121 2.00 1.93 22.83
C LYS A 121 3.28 2.64 22.36
N ALA A 122 3.15 3.63 21.51
CA ALA A 122 4.28 4.44 21.04
C ALA A 122 4.70 5.52 22.05
N GLY A 123 4.05 5.60 23.22
CA GLY A 123 4.33 6.60 24.25
C GLY A 123 3.81 8.00 23.93
N MET A 124 2.85 8.11 23.03
CA MET A 124 2.20 9.35 22.69
C MET A 124 0.92 9.54 23.49
N ASP A 125 0.74 10.70 24.07
CA ASP A 125 -0.48 11.09 24.75
C ASP A 125 -1.27 12.05 23.86
N LEU A 126 -2.52 11.68 23.56
CA LEU A 126 -3.38 12.50 22.71
C LEU A 126 -3.91 13.75 23.40
N ASP A 127 -3.81 13.82 24.72
CA ASP A 127 -4.27 14.96 25.52
C ASP A 127 -3.18 16.05 25.70
N GLN A 128 -2.05 15.87 25.08
CA GLN A 128 -0.97 16.87 25.05
C GLN A 128 -1.01 17.71 23.75
#